data_a3c67af0a87973754c8c9e1d3833b9e6
#
_entry.id   a3c67af0a87973754c8c9e1d3833b9e6
#
_cell.length_a   1.000
_cell.length_b   1.000
_cell.length_c   1.000
_cell.angle_alpha   90.00
_cell.angle_beta   90.00
_cell.angle_gamma   90.00
#
_symmetry.space_group_name_H-M   'P 1'
#
loop_
_entity.id
_entity.type
_entity.pdbx_description
1 polymer ?
#
loop_
_entity_poly.entity_id
_entity_poly.type
_entity_poly.pdbx_seq_one_letter_code
_entity_poly.pdbx_strand_id
1 'polypeptide(L)'
;MIAQRTLKNVVRATGVGLHSGDTVYLTLRPAPENHGIQFKRVDLDPPELIRANADSVSQTTLSTCLSSLDGAQVSTVEHLLSALSGMGIDNVLVECNAPELPIMDGSASPFVFLIQSAGVREQTVPREYIRITHIVEVEHDGKVARLEPFNCLLYTSPSPRD
;
A
#
# COMPACT_ATOMS: atom_id res chain seq x y z
N MET A 1 13.64 10.90 -16.74
CA MET A 1 12.35 10.93 -16.02
C MET A 1 12.04 9.48 -15.63
N ILE A 2 11.67 9.18 -14.37
CA ILE A 2 11.38 7.80 -13.96
C ILE A 2 9.94 7.50 -14.40
N ALA A 3 9.75 6.36 -15.09
CA ALA A 3 8.44 5.92 -15.54
C ALA A 3 7.64 5.26 -14.41
N GLN A 4 6.30 5.31 -14.51
CA GLN A 4 5.42 4.52 -13.65
C GLN A 4 5.66 3.02 -13.88
N ARG A 5 5.33 2.22 -12.86
CA ARG A 5 5.49 0.77 -12.90
C ARG A 5 4.23 0.05 -12.43
N THR A 6 4.00 -1.10 -13.05
CA THR A 6 2.97 -2.06 -12.65
C THR A 6 3.54 -3.48 -12.67
N LEU A 7 2.77 -4.45 -12.22
CA LEU A 7 3.15 -5.86 -12.33
C LEU A 7 3.13 -6.32 -13.80
N LYS A 8 3.97 -7.27 -14.15
CA LYS A 8 3.96 -7.91 -15.46
C LYS A 8 2.87 -8.99 -15.56
N ASN A 9 2.69 -9.76 -14.49
CA ASN A 9 1.75 -10.88 -14.44
C ASN A 9 0.90 -10.80 -13.17
N VAL A 10 -0.22 -11.51 -13.18
CA VAL A 10 -1.06 -11.72 -11.99
C VAL A 10 -0.35 -12.70 -11.06
N VAL A 11 -0.34 -12.40 -9.77
CA VAL A 11 0.18 -13.29 -8.73
C VAL A 11 -0.84 -13.43 -7.61
N ARG A 12 -0.84 -14.62 -6.96
CA ARG A 12 -1.77 -14.95 -5.87
C ARG A 12 -1.03 -15.46 -4.66
N ALA A 13 -1.60 -15.19 -3.51
CA ALA A 13 -1.17 -15.75 -2.24
C ALA A 13 -2.37 -16.10 -1.38
N THR A 14 -2.15 -16.98 -0.43
CA THR A 14 -3.11 -17.31 0.62
C THR A 14 -2.41 -17.17 1.96
N GLY A 15 -3.07 -16.57 2.91
CA GLY A 15 -2.57 -16.42 4.27
C GLY A 15 -3.72 -16.24 5.25
N VAL A 16 -3.39 -15.80 6.46
CA VAL A 16 -4.35 -15.63 7.56
C VAL A 16 -4.30 -14.17 8.03
N GLY A 17 -5.45 -13.56 8.30
CA GLY A 17 -5.55 -12.25 8.93
C GLY A 17 -5.04 -12.33 10.37
N LEU A 18 -4.26 -11.34 10.81
CA LEU A 18 -3.67 -11.32 12.15
C LEU A 18 -4.74 -11.17 13.24
N HIS A 19 -5.69 -10.29 13.01
CA HIS A 19 -6.74 -9.94 13.98
C HIS A 19 -8.00 -10.78 13.80
N SER A 20 -8.37 -11.08 12.54
CA SER A 20 -9.57 -11.84 12.22
C SER A 20 -9.38 -13.35 12.37
N GLY A 21 -8.19 -13.87 12.09
CA GLY A 21 -7.94 -15.30 11.97
C GLY A 21 -8.50 -15.94 10.71
N ASP A 22 -9.10 -15.15 9.82
CA ASP A 22 -9.74 -15.63 8.60
C ASP A 22 -8.70 -15.99 7.53
N THR A 23 -9.05 -16.98 6.69
CA THR A 23 -8.25 -17.30 5.50
C THR A 23 -8.49 -16.25 4.43
N VAL A 24 -7.41 -15.60 4.01
CA VAL A 24 -7.42 -14.53 3.02
C VAL A 24 -6.80 -14.99 1.71
N TYR A 25 -7.55 -14.88 0.63
CA TYR A 25 -7.07 -15.05 -0.74
C TYR A 25 -6.73 -13.68 -1.32
N LEU A 26 -5.44 -13.46 -1.56
CA LEU A 26 -4.90 -12.23 -2.11
C LEU A 26 -4.55 -12.42 -3.57
N THR A 27 -4.98 -11.51 -4.44
CA THR A 27 -4.55 -11.46 -5.84
C THR A 27 -4.03 -10.07 -6.18
N LEU A 28 -2.80 -9.99 -6.66
CA LEU A 28 -2.22 -8.76 -7.20
C LEU A 28 -2.30 -8.79 -8.73
N ARG A 29 -2.91 -7.78 -9.33
CA ARG A 29 -3.10 -7.67 -10.78
C ARG A 29 -2.41 -6.45 -11.34
N PRO A 30 -1.79 -6.53 -12.53
CA PRO A 30 -1.38 -5.35 -13.28
C PRO A 30 -2.54 -4.36 -13.42
N ALA A 31 -2.22 -3.08 -13.34
CA ALA A 31 -3.19 -2.02 -13.54
C ALA A 31 -2.70 -1.00 -14.60
N PRO A 32 -3.60 -0.26 -15.25
CA PRO A 32 -3.23 0.75 -16.23
C PRO A 32 -2.49 1.92 -15.59
N GLU A 33 -1.97 2.79 -16.43
CA GLU A 33 -1.31 4.03 -16.04
C GLU A 33 -2.26 4.94 -15.25
N ASN A 34 -1.73 5.62 -14.25
CA ASN A 34 -2.48 6.52 -13.35
C ASN A 34 -3.62 5.85 -12.56
N HIS A 35 -3.62 4.52 -12.49
CA HIS A 35 -4.59 3.77 -11.69
C HIS A 35 -4.34 3.96 -10.19
N GLY A 36 -3.07 4.08 -9.79
CA GLY A 36 -2.67 4.04 -8.40
C GLY A 36 -2.79 2.63 -7.80
N ILE A 37 -2.70 2.56 -6.48
CA ILE A 37 -2.94 1.33 -5.73
C ILE A 37 -4.41 1.32 -5.30
N GLN A 38 -5.15 0.28 -5.68
CA GLN A 38 -6.55 0.11 -5.29
C GLN A 38 -6.78 -1.29 -4.75
N PHE A 39 -7.57 -1.36 -3.67
CA PHE A 39 -8.05 -2.61 -3.11
C PHE A 39 -9.46 -2.89 -3.59
N LYS A 40 -9.74 -4.16 -3.89
CA LYS A 40 -11.07 -4.63 -4.28
C LYS A 40 -11.52 -5.75 -3.35
N ARG A 41 -12.61 -5.50 -2.61
CA ARG A 41 -13.29 -6.48 -1.78
C ARG A 41 -14.19 -7.34 -2.67
N VAL A 42 -13.69 -8.53 -3.02
CA VAL A 42 -14.37 -9.44 -3.95
C VAL A 42 -15.41 -10.33 -3.27
N ASP A 43 -15.46 -10.31 -1.96
CA ASP A 43 -16.45 -11.00 -1.12
C ASP A 43 -17.74 -10.21 -0.92
N LEU A 44 -17.75 -8.93 -1.30
CA LEU A 44 -18.94 -8.08 -1.23
C LEU A 44 -19.75 -8.16 -2.53
N ASP A 45 -21.05 -7.93 -2.44
CA ASP A 45 -21.96 -7.88 -3.59
C ASP A 45 -22.79 -6.58 -3.55
N PRO A 46 -22.50 -5.62 -4.44
CA PRO A 46 -21.43 -5.60 -5.45
C PRO A 46 -20.03 -5.47 -4.84
N PRO A 47 -18.97 -5.93 -5.56
CA PRO A 47 -17.59 -5.75 -5.12
C PRO A 47 -17.24 -4.28 -5.01
N GLU A 48 -16.56 -3.89 -3.92
CA GLU A 48 -16.18 -2.51 -3.65
C GLU A 48 -14.71 -2.23 -3.88
N LEU A 49 -14.42 -1.00 -4.36
CA LEU A 49 -13.08 -0.48 -4.58
C LEU A 49 -12.71 0.55 -3.52
N ILE A 50 -11.51 0.42 -2.97
CA ILE A 50 -10.94 1.31 -1.96
C ILE A 50 -9.60 1.81 -2.47
N ARG A 51 -9.44 3.12 -2.64
CA ARG A 51 -8.15 3.72 -3.04
C ARG A 51 -7.18 3.75 -1.87
N ALA A 52 -5.92 3.44 -2.13
CA ALA A 52 -4.85 3.62 -1.15
C ALA A 52 -4.31 5.05 -1.20
N ASN A 53 -5.00 5.95 -0.53
CA ASN A 53 -4.58 7.34 -0.34
C ASN A 53 -4.81 7.77 1.12
N ALA A 54 -4.31 8.95 1.49
CA ALA A 54 -4.43 9.46 2.85
C ALA A 54 -5.89 9.68 3.27
N ASP A 55 -6.75 10.11 2.34
CA ASP A 55 -8.16 10.40 2.62
C ASP A 55 -8.98 9.14 2.93
N SER A 56 -8.51 7.98 2.48
CA SER A 56 -9.17 6.69 2.74
C SER A 56 -8.76 6.07 4.08
N VAL A 57 -7.77 6.63 4.79
CA VAL A 57 -7.35 6.11 6.10
C VAL A 57 -8.43 6.40 7.12
N SER A 58 -9.06 5.35 7.64
CA SER A 58 -10.17 5.44 8.60
C SER A 58 -9.77 5.11 10.02
N GLN A 59 -8.75 4.26 10.21
CA GLN A 59 -8.29 3.83 11.52
C GLN A 59 -6.79 3.49 11.49
N THR A 60 -6.09 3.81 12.60
CA THR A 60 -4.65 3.59 12.75
C THR A 60 -4.28 2.91 14.08
N THR A 61 -5.27 2.38 14.81
CA THR A 61 -5.01 1.65 16.05
C THR A 61 -4.60 0.22 15.73
N LEU A 62 -3.36 -0.15 16.07
CA LEU A 62 -2.72 -1.46 15.86
C LEU A 62 -2.54 -1.90 14.39
N SER A 63 -3.19 -1.26 13.44
CA SER A 63 -3.02 -1.48 12.00
C SER A 63 -3.52 -0.29 11.21
N THR A 64 -3.10 -0.15 9.96
CA THR A 64 -3.67 0.84 9.04
C THR A 64 -4.88 0.25 8.34
N CYS A 65 -6.03 0.91 8.51
CA CYS A 65 -7.28 0.55 7.86
C CYS A 65 -7.67 1.61 6.82
N LEU A 66 -8.03 1.17 5.63
CA LEU A 66 -8.59 1.99 4.57
C LEU A 66 -10.08 1.69 4.43
N SER A 67 -10.88 2.73 4.15
CA SER A 67 -12.33 2.60 3.95
C SER A 67 -12.77 3.25 2.64
N SER A 68 -13.79 2.66 2.01
CA SER A 68 -14.55 3.31 0.94
C SER A 68 -15.57 4.28 1.51
N LEU A 69 -16.17 5.09 0.64
CA LEU A 69 -17.28 5.98 1.02
C LEU A 69 -18.53 5.19 1.42
N ASP A 70 -18.71 4.00 0.88
CA ASP A 70 -19.86 3.12 1.14
C ASP A 70 -19.64 2.22 2.37
N GLY A 71 -18.48 2.33 3.03
CA GLY A 71 -18.18 1.68 4.30
C GLY A 71 -17.43 0.35 4.21
N ALA A 72 -17.06 -0.12 3.01
CA ALA A 72 -16.17 -1.26 2.91
C ALA A 72 -14.78 -0.91 3.45
N GLN A 73 -14.13 -1.90 4.06
CA GLN A 73 -12.85 -1.71 4.73
C GLN A 73 -11.83 -2.77 4.31
N VAL A 74 -10.57 -2.38 4.36
CA VAL A 74 -9.43 -3.29 4.30
C VAL A 74 -8.37 -2.82 5.29
N SER A 75 -7.97 -3.69 6.21
CA SER A 75 -7.00 -3.42 7.27
C SER A 75 -5.69 -4.16 7.06
N THR A 76 -4.68 -3.81 7.88
CA THR A 76 -3.33 -4.41 7.86
C THR A 76 -2.67 -4.27 6.48
N VAL A 77 -2.83 -3.08 5.87
CA VAL A 77 -2.34 -2.80 4.51
C VAL A 77 -0.87 -2.40 4.46
N GLU A 78 -0.26 -2.06 5.59
CA GLU A 78 1.06 -1.46 5.71
C GLU A 78 2.18 -2.33 5.14
N HIS A 79 2.17 -3.64 5.36
CA HIS A 79 3.22 -4.55 4.88
C HIS A 79 3.23 -4.66 3.36
N LEU A 80 2.04 -4.78 2.74
CA LEU A 80 1.90 -4.80 1.29
C LEU A 80 2.25 -3.44 0.68
N LEU A 81 1.75 -2.33 1.25
CA LEU A 81 2.04 -0.98 0.76
C LEU A 81 3.55 -0.66 0.86
N SER A 82 4.21 -1.11 1.94
CA SER A 82 5.66 -1.00 2.10
C SER A 82 6.41 -1.75 0.99
N ALA A 83 6.01 -3.00 0.70
CA ALA A 83 6.59 -3.79 -0.38
C ALA A 83 6.39 -3.13 -1.77
N LEU A 84 5.17 -2.66 -2.06
CA LEU A 84 4.86 -1.96 -3.32
C LEU A 84 5.69 -0.69 -3.48
N SER A 85 5.80 0.12 -2.41
CA SER A 85 6.61 1.33 -2.39
C SER A 85 8.10 1.02 -2.59
N GLY A 86 8.65 0.06 -1.84
CA GLY A 86 10.05 -0.35 -1.93
C GLY A 86 10.42 -0.93 -3.30
N MET A 87 9.50 -1.63 -3.95
CA MET A 87 9.67 -2.15 -5.32
C MET A 87 9.33 -1.13 -6.42
N GLY A 88 8.85 0.04 -6.04
CA GLY A 88 8.52 1.12 -6.95
C GLY A 88 7.32 0.81 -7.85
N ILE A 89 6.31 0.13 -7.33
CA ILE A 89 5.05 -0.14 -8.04
C ILE A 89 4.10 1.02 -7.81
N ASP A 90 3.67 1.64 -8.89
CA ASP A 90 2.75 2.79 -8.88
C ASP A 90 1.29 2.36 -9.08
N ASN A 91 1.08 1.33 -9.92
CA ASN A 91 -0.25 0.93 -10.37
C ASN A 91 -0.48 -0.56 -10.14
N VAL A 92 -1.42 -0.92 -9.28
CA VAL A 92 -1.80 -2.30 -8.99
C VAL A 92 -3.24 -2.37 -8.49
N LEU A 93 -3.98 -3.40 -8.94
CA LEU A 93 -5.24 -3.78 -8.34
C LEU A 93 -5.01 -4.97 -7.40
N VAL A 94 -5.38 -4.78 -6.14
CA VAL A 94 -5.27 -5.76 -5.07
C VAL A 94 -6.65 -6.31 -4.77
N GLU A 95 -6.92 -7.57 -5.11
CA GLU A 95 -8.18 -8.23 -4.77
C GLU A 95 -8.02 -9.04 -3.49
N CYS A 96 -8.95 -8.92 -2.56
CA CYS A 96 -9.02 -9.71 -1.33
C CYS A 96 -10.48 -10.10 -1.02
N ASN A 97 -10.64 -11.26 -0.37
CA ASN A 97 -11.95 -11.80 0.02
C ASN A 97 -12.26 -11.58 1.51
N ALA A 98 -11.59 -10.65 2.16
CA ALA A 98 -11.75 -10.41 3.60
C ALA A 98 -11.46 -8.94 3.93
N PRO A 99 -11.94 -8.43 5.09
CA PRO A 99 -11.69 -7.06 5.53
C PRO A 99 -10.27 -6.82 6.06
N GLU A 100 -9.41 -7.81 6.01
CA GLU A 100 -8.03 -7.75 6.47
C GLU A 100 -7.12 -8.43 5.46
N LEU A 101 -5.93 -7.86 5.21
CA LEU A 101 -4.90 -8.53 4.40
C LEU A 101 -4.19 -9.62 5.22
N PRO A 102 -3.63 -10.64 4.55
CA PRO A 102 -2.92 -11.70 5.26
C PRO A 102 -1.62 -11.15 5.87
N ILE A 103 -1.35 -11.53 7.11
CA ILE A 103 -0.14 -11.07 7.84
C ILE A 103 1.13 -11.71 7.30
N MET A 104 1.05 -12.85 6.65
CA MET A 104 2.16 -13.63 6.17
C MET A 104 3.13 -14.02 7.32
N ASP A 105 4.39 -13.57 7.24
CA ASP A 105 5.39 -13.77 8.30
C ASP A 105 5.57 -12.54 9.22
N GLY A 106 4.68 -11.54 9.09
CA GLY A 106 4.77 -10.29 9.84
C GLY A 106 5.74 -9.26 9.24
N SER A 107 6.28 -9.51 8.05
CA SER A 107 7.16 -8.58 7.34
C SER A 107 6.66 -8.26 5.93
N ALA A 108 7.33 -7.31 5.26
CA ALA A 108 7.07 -7.03 3.84
C ALA A 108 7.71 -8.05 2.88
N SER A 109 8.63 -8.92 3.37
CA SER A 109 9.42 -9.83 2.52
C SER A 109 8.60 -10.78 1.67
N PRO A 110 7.55 -11.46 2.16
CA PRO A 110 6.71 -12.31 1.33
C PRO A 110 6.04 -11.56 0.18
N PHE A 111 5.61 -10.32 0.42
CA PHE A 111 5.01 -9.48 -0.63
C PHE A 111 6.05 -9.03 -1.66
N VAL A 112 7.27 -8.71 -1.24
CA VAL A 112 8.40 -8.44 -2.15
C VAL A 112 8.65 -9.65 -3.05
N PHE A 113 8.69 -10.86 -2.48
CA PHE A 113 8.84 -12.09 -3.26
C PHE A 113 7.71 -12.29 -4.28
N LEU A 114 6.45 -12.02 -3.90
CA LEU A 114 5.31 -12.09 -4.81
C LEU A 114 5.45 -11.10 -5.97
N ILE A 115 5.83 -9.85 -5.68
CA ILE A 115 6.04 -8.80 -6.69
C ILE A 115 7.17 -9.21 -7.64
N GLN A 116 8.28 -9.72 -7.12
CA GLN A 116 9.40 -10.22 -7.93
C GLN A 116 8.99 -11.38 -8.81
N SER A 117 8.21 -12.32 -8.28
CA SER A 117 7.68 -13.47 -9.02
C SER A 117 6.72 -13.06 -10.13
N ALA A 118 5.89 -12.04 -9.90
CA ALA A 118 5.02 -11.45 -10.92
C ALA A 118 5.82 -10.76 -12.02
N GLY A 119 7.01 -10.27 -11.71
CA GLY A 119 7.80 -9.37 -12.54
C GLY A 119 7.23 -7.96 -12.56
N VAL A 120 8.07 -7.00 -12.89
CA VAL A 120 7.72 -5.58 -12.98
C VAL A 120 7.77 -5.13 -14.43
N ARG A 121 6.83 -4.29 -14.84
CA ARG A 121 6.75 -3.67 -16.16
C ARG A 121 6.74 -2.15 -16.02
N GLU A 122 7.63 -1.48 -16.73
CA GLU A 122 7.59 -0.02 -16.90
C GLU A 122 6.45 0.37 -17.85
N GLN A 123 5.83 1.51 -17.55
CA GLN A 123 4.74 2.12 -18.31
C GLN A 123 5.25 3.36 -19.04
N THR A 124 4.42 4.01 -19.85
CA THR A 124 4.87 5.09 -20.73
C THR A 124 4.78 6.47 -20.07
N VAL A 125 4.01 6.60 -19.01
CA VAL A 125 3.82 7.87 -18.30
C VAL A 125 4.84 8.06 -17.18
N PRO A 126 5.24 9.31 -16.87
CA PRO A 126 6.15 9.60 -15.78
C PRO A 126 5.51 9.34 -14.41
N ARG A 127 6.35 8.96 -13.44
CA ARG A 127 5.96 8.88 -12.04
C ARG A 127 5.73 10.28 -11.48
N GLU A 128 4.68 10.44 -10.70
CA GLU A 128 4.42 11.66 -9.94
C GLU A 128 5.17 11.65 -8.61
N TYR A 129 5.61 12.82 -8.18
CA TYR A 129 6.33 13.03 -6.93
C TYR A 129 5.73 14.21 -6.17
N ILE A 130 5.63 14.05 -4.86
CA ILE A 130 5.33 15.16 -3.96
C ILE A 130 6.66 15.84 -3.61
N ARG A 131 6.81 17.11 -3.98
CA ARG A 131 7.96 17.92 -3.61
C ARG A 131 7.61 18.86 -2.47
N ILE A 132 8.30 18.68 -1.34
CA ILE A 132 8.16 19.58 -0.20
C ILE A 132 8.91 20.88 -0.51
N THR A 133 8.20 22.01 -0.61
CA THR A 133 8.76 23.33 -0.97
C THR A 133 8.89 24.28 0.23
N HIS A 134 8.20 23.99 1.30
CA HIS A 134 8.24 24.72 2.56
C HIS A 134 7.97 23.76 3.73
N ILE A 135 8.26 24.21 4.95
CA ILE A 135 7.99 23.40 6.15
C ILE A 135 6.48 23.21 6.30
N VAL A 136 6.08 21.96 6.48
CA VAL A 136 4.71 21.57 6.82
C VAL A 136 4.77 20.81 8.14
N GLU A 137 4.04 21.31 9.13
CA GLU A 137 4.02 20.73 10.48
C GLU A 137 2.58 20.57 10.96
N VAL A 138 2.32 19.45 11.60
CA VAL A 138 1.04 19.15 12.24
C VAL A 138 1.33 18.68 13.66
N GLU A 139 0.64 19.27 14.63
CA GLU A 139 0.67 18.86 16.02
C GLU A 139 -0.70 18.36 16.46
N HIS A 140 -0.74 17.23 17.14
CA HIS A 140 -1.94 16.65 17.70
C HIS A 140 -1.60 15.89 19.01
N ASP A 141 -2.24 16.24 20.09
CA ASP A 141 -2.03 15.61 21.43
C ASP A 141 -0.56 15.57 21.86
N GLY A 142 0.20 16.65 21.61
CA GLY A 142 1.62 16.74 21.96
C GLY A 142 2.54 15.90 21.05
N LYS A 143 2.02 15.33 19.98
CA LYS A 143 2.79 14.61 18.95
C LYS A 143 2.95 15.50 17.73
N VAL A 144 4.17 15.58 17.22
CA VAL A 144 4.51 16.44 16.07
C VAL A 144 4.91 15.59 14.89
N ALA A 145 4.33 15.85 13.72
CA ALA A 145 4.79 15.38 12.43
C ALA A 145 5.22 16.56 11.57
N ARG A 146 6.47 16.53 11.04
CA ARG A 146 7.05 17.64 10.30
C ARG A 146 7.73 17.15 9.03
N LEU A 147 7.44 17.83 7.92
CA LEU A 147 8.09 17.66 6.63
C LEU A 147 8.86 18.94 6.29
N GLU A 148 10.11 18.80 5.91
CA GLU A 148 10.98 19.92 5.55
C GLU A 148 11.55 19.75 4.14
N PRO A 149 11.78 20.84 3.40
CA PRO A 149 12.58 20.81 2.19
C PRO A 149 13.99 20.27 2.50
N PHE A 150 14.44 19.30 1.72
CA PHE A 150 15.77 18.74 1.89
C PHE A 150 16.46 18.57 0.53
N ASN A 151 17.72 19.02 0.43
CA ASN A 151 18.50 18.97 -0.80
C ASN A 151 19.22 17.62 -1.00
N CYS A 152 18.60 16.53 -0.58
CA CYS A 152 19.12 15.19 -0.76
C CYS A 152 18.00 14.29 -1.30
N LEU A 153 18.36 13.36 -2.17
CA LEU A 153 17.41 12.43 -2.76
C LEU A 153 16.99 11.30 -1.80
N LEU A 154 17.88 10.91 -0.89
CA LEU A 154 17.65 9.84 0.05
C LEU A 154 18.29 10.17 1.40
N TYR A 155 17.49 10.11 2.45
CA TYR A 155 17.95 10.16 3.81
C TYR A 155 17.50 8.90 4.56
N THR A 156 18.44 8.22 5.21
CA THR A 156 18.14 7.11 6.11
C THR A 156 18.52 7.52 7.53
N SER A 157 17.53 7.54 8.43
CA SER A 157 17.80 7.65 9.86
C SER A 157 17.94 6.25 10.45
N PRO A 158 18.98 5.95 11.22
CA PRO A 158 19.00 4.71 11.97
C PRO A 158 17.85 4.73 12.97
N SER A 159 17.07 3.65 12.98
CA SER A 159 16.09 3.45 14.05
C SER A 159 16.83 3.43 15.40
N PRO A 160 16.31 4.08 16.46
CA PRO A 160 16.83 3.87 17.78
C PRO A 160 16.82 2.36 18.06
N ARG A 161 17.94 1.80 18.46
CA ARG A 161 17.95 0.43 18.98
C ARG A 161 17.40 0.51 20.39
N ASP A 162 16.34 -0.24 20.63
CA ASP A 162 15.83 -0.50 21.97
C ASP A 162 16.90 -1.22 22.81
#